data_8d03abdb402b24e951daad9b93c46a8f
#
_entry.id   8d03abdb402b24e951daad9b93c46a8f
#
_cell.length_a   1.000
_cell.length_b   1.000
_cell.length_c   1.000
_cell.angle_alpha   90.00
_cell.angle_beta   90.00
_cell.angle_gamma   90.00
#
_symmetry.space_group_name_H-M   'P 1'
#
loop_
_entity.id
_entity.type
_entity.pdbx_description
1 polymer ?
#
loop_
_entity_poly.entity_id
_entity_poly.type
_entity_poly.pdbx_seq_one_letter_code
_entity_poly.pdbx_strand_id
1 'polypeptide(L)'
;VPWRAALAAALVFGPLAFAFTLDRARWKEPLVFAGVVALVMAGIAWRASSAGDRHADQAFWVAAGLVAITLALPLFQAGFHRLRWRTAYDRTHFHVWTDAISGAGALVFIGVSWLLLVLLAALFSAIDIDLVEDLIDEGWFGWSFSGAAFGAALGVLRNQLKIIGTLQSVVMLVFSIIAVPLAVALAIFLLAVLASGIAVLWNATESPTPLLLSVAVAGFVLVNAVVRNADHEVSGNRALRWAALVLALAIFPLALLAASST
;
A
#
# COMPACT_ATOMS: atom_id res chain seq x y z
N VAL A 1 16.05 -22.03 -0.72
CA VAL A 1 17.32 -21.80 -0.01
C VAL A 1 17.26 -20.40 0.61
N PRO A 2 17.35 -20.24 1.97
CA PRO A 2 17.08 -19.00 2.68
C PRO A 2 17.90 -17.77 2.20
N TRP A 3 19.17 -17.97 1.88
CA TRP A 3 20.01 -16.86 1.43
C TRP A 3 19.56 -16.26 0.07
N ARG A 4 18.99 -17.09 -0.84
CA ARG A 4 18.45 -16.60 -2.12
C ARG A 4 17.21 -15.74 -1.89
N ALA A 5 16.32 -16.15 -0.99
CA ALA A 5 15.15 -15.38 -0.62
C ALA A 5 15.54 -14.03 0.02
N ALA A 6 16.54 -14.05 0.93
CA ALA A 6 17.07 -12.84 1.55
C ALA A 6 17.70 -11.89 0.52
N LEU A 7 18.51 -12.41 -0.40
CA LEU A 7 19.12 -11.61 -1.45
C LEU A 7 18.07 -10.99 -2.39
N ALA A 8 17.10 -11.80 -2.82
CA ALA A 8 15.99 -11.32 -3.66
C ALA A 8 15.20 -10.21 -2.97
N ALA A 9 14.85 -10.39 -1.68
CA ALA A 9 14.16 -9.38 -0.91
C ALA A 9 14.99 -8.09 -0.80
N ALA A 10 16.28 -8.18 -0.51
CA ALA A 10 17.16 -7.00 -0.44
C ALA A 10 17.21 -6.25 -1.78
N LEU A 11 17.36 -6.98 -2.90
CA LEU A 11 17.45 -6.41 -4.24
C LEU A 11 16.14 -5.81 -4.75
N VAL A 12 15.00 -6.24 -4.23
CA VAL A 12 13.69 -5.67 -4.58
C VAL A 12 13.37 -4.47 -3.68
N PHE A 13 13.39 -4.67 -2.36
CA PHE A 13 12.88 -3.65 -1.43
C PHE A 13 13.85 -2.50 -1.18
N GLY A 14 15.16 -2.74 -1.27
CA GLY A 14 16.16 -1.68 -1.16
C GLY A 14 16.04 -0.62 -2.27
N PRO A 15 16.18 -1.01 -3.54
CA PRO A 15 15.99 -0.08 -4.66
C PRO A 15 14.60 0.55 -4.71
N LEU A 16 13.54 -0.19 -4.33
CA LEU A 16 12.19 0.34 -4.26
C LEU A 16 12.09 1.46 -3.22
N ALA A 17 12.59 1.24 -2.00
CA ALA A 17 12.63 2.25 -0.96
C ALA A 17 13.48 3.48 -1.38
N PHE A 18 14.59 3.25 -2.06
CA PHE A 18 15.41 4.32 -2.62
C PHE A 18 14.64 5.14 -3.67
N ALA A 19 13.95 4.48 -4.61
CA ALA A 19 13.18 5.14 -5.65
C ALA A 19 12.07 6.03 -5.07
N PHE A 20 11.40 5.57 -4.01
CA PHE A 20 10.37 6.36 -3.32
C PHE A 20 10.93 7.50 -2.47
N THR A 21 12.14 7.42 -2.00
CA THR A 21 12.70 8.43 -1.07
C THR A 21 13.77 9.32 -1.70
N LEU A 22 14.18 9.04 -2.95
CA LEU A 22 15.26 9.76 -3.62
C LEU A 22 15.02 11.28 -3.64
N ASP A 23 15.90 12.00 -3.00
CA ASP A 23 16.05 13.45 -3.08
C ASP A 23 17.42 13.76 -3.70
N ARG A 24 17.44 14.42 -4.87
CA ARG A 24 18.67 14.74 -5.58
C ARG A 24 19.64 15.58 -4.76
N ALA A 25 19.12 16.44 -3.89
CA ALA A 25 19.94 17.31 -3.04
C ALA A 25 20.55 16.55 -1.85
N ARG A 26 19.93 15.46 -1.40
CA ARG A 26 20.31 14.73 -0.16
C ARG A 26 20.29 13.22 -0.35
N TRP A 27 20.82 12.72 -1.45
CA TRP A 27 20.78 11.31 -1.84
C TRP A 27 21.37 10.32 -0.82
N LYS A 28 22.27 10.79 0.07
CA LYS A 28 22.93 9.94 1.08
C LYS A 28 21.95 9.37 2.11
N GLU A 29 21.00 10.18 2.59
CA GLU A 29 20.03 9.73 3.60
C GLU A 29 19.05 8.70 3.03
N PRO A 30 18.44 8.92 1.85
CA PRO A 30 17.67 7.89 1.15
C PRO A 30 18.43 6.60 0.92
N LEU A 31 19.74 6.69 0.60
CA LEU A 31 20.57 5.50 0.41
C LEU A 31 20.75 4.69 1.69
N VAL A 32 20.99 5.36 2.82
CA VAL A 32 21.09 4.69 4.13
C VAL A 32 19.75 4.07 4.51
N PHE A 33 18.65 4.79 4.32
CA PHE A 33 17.31 4.27 4.58
C PHE A 33 16.99 3.03 3.72
N ALA A 34 17.29 3.08 2.43
CA ALA A 34 17.14 1.96 1.51
C ALA A 34 17.98 0.74 1.93
N GLY A 35 19.21 0.97 2.39
CA GLY A 35 20.08 -0.07 2.94
C GLY A 35 19.47 -0.73 4.20
N VAL A 36 18.89 0.05 5.10
CA VAL A 36 18.19 -0.47 6.29
C VAL A 36 16.97 -1.30 5.87
N VAL A 37 16.14 -0.79 4.95
CA VAL A 37 14.99 -1.52 4.41
C VAL A 37 15.41 -2.84 3.76
N ALA A 38 16.47 -2.81 2.95
CA ALA A 38 17.02 -4.00 2.31
C ALA A 38 17.45 -5.06 3.33
N LEU A 39 18.16 -4.66 4.40
CA LEU A 39 18.60 -5.56 5.46
C LEU A 39 17.43 -6.13 6.28
N VAL A 40 16.46 -5.31 6.63
CA VAL A 40 15.27 -5.74 7.38
C VAL A 40 14.48 -6.77 6.56
N MET A 41 14.22 -6.48 5.28
CA MET A 41 13.48 -7.40 4.41
C MET A 41 14.26 -8.67 4.08
N ALA A 42 15.58 -8.58 3.94
CA ALA A 42 16.43 -9.75 3.83
C ALA A 42 16.34 -10.64 5.08
N GLY A 43 16.37 -10.05 6.26
CA GLY A 43 16.23 -10.76 7.53
C GLY A 43 14.86 -11.44 7.67
N ILE A 44 13.79 -10.74 7.31
CA ILE A 44 12.41 -11.29 7.28
C ILE A 44 12.33 -12.48 6.31
N ALA A 45 12.81 -12.30 5.07
CA ALA A 45 12.78 -13.35 4.06
C ALA A 45 13.65 -14.56 4.43
N TRP A 46 14.81 -14.32 5.04
CA TRP A 46 15.66 -15.37 5.58
C TRP A 46 14.92 -16.17 6.66
N ARG A 47 14.33 -15.46 7.63
CA ARG A 47 13.61 -16.08 8.73
C ARG A 47 12.39 -16.86 8.25
N ALA A 48 11.58 -16.28 7.37
CA ALA A 48 10.41 -16.92 6.79
C ALA A 48 10.76 -18.22 6.05
N SER A 49 11.84 -18.19 5.24
CA SER A 49 12.28 -19.38 4.50
C SER A 49 13.06 -20.41 5.34
N SER A 50 13.49 -20.06 6.56
CA SER A 50 14.20 -20.96 7.47
C SER A 50 13.30 -21.62 8.52
N ALA A 51 12.13 -21.04 8.81
CA ALA A 51 11.31 -21.43 9.97
C ALA A 51 10.50 -22.73 9.75
N GLY A 52 10.30 -23.16 8.49
CA GLY A 52 9.44 -24.30 8.15
C GLY A 52 7.98 -24.11 8.62
N ASP A 53 7.15 -25.17 8.52
CA ASP A 53 5.68 -25.12 8.74
C ASP A 53 5.23 -24.91 10.20
N ARG A 54 6.16 -24.70 11.14
CA ARG A 54 5.85 -24.61 12.57
C ARG A 54 5.53 -23.20 13.07
N HIS A 55 5.69 -22.18 12.25
CA HIS A 55 5.47 -20.78 12.61
C HIS A 55 4.58 -20.11 11.55
N ALA A 56 4.09 -18.93 11.85
CA ALA A 56 3.21 -18.18 10.95
C ALA A 56 3.65 -18.28 9.48
N ASP A 57 2.69 -18.48 8.60
CA ASP A 57 2.86 -18.66 7.16
C ASP A 57 3.87 -17.65 6.58
N GLN A 58 4.70 -18.09 5.62
CA GLN A 58 5.68 -17.25 4.94
C GLN A 58 5.04 -15.98 4.38
N ALA A 59 3.82 -16.09 3.85
CA ALA A 59 3.04 -14.95 3.36
C ALA A 59 2.78 -13.90 4.44
N PHE A 60 2.50 -14.32 5.67
CA PHE A 60 2.28 -13.41 6.79
C PHE A 60 3.54 -12.60 7.13
N TRP A 61 4.71 -13.22 7.14
CA TRP A 61 5.97 -12.53 7.40
C TRP A 61 6.28 -11.48 6.35
N VAL A 62 6.08 -11.83 5.07
CA VAL A 62 6.27 -10.89 3.95
C VAL A 62 5.25 -9.75 4.02
N ALA A 63 3.99 -10.06 4.29
CA ALA A 63 2.95 -9.05 4.44
C ALA A 63 3.24 -8.08 5.60
N ALA A 64 3.68 -8.58 6.76
CA ALA A 64 4.08 -7.74 7.88
C ALA A 64 5.26 -6.82 7.53
N GLY A 65 6.26 -7.33 6.79
CA GLY A 65 7.37 -6.54 6.28
C GLY A 65 6.92 -5.45 5.31
N LEU A 66 6.01 -5.77 4.39
CA LEU A 66 5.43 -4.80 3.47
C LEU A 66 4.68 -3.68 4.20
N VAL A 67 3.85 -4.02 5.19
CA VAL A 67 3.15 -3.04 6.02
C VAL A 67 4.16 -2.16 6.76
N ALA A 68 5.19 -2.74 7.35
CA ALA A 68 6.23 -1.96 8.04
C ALA A 68 6.94 -0.97 7.12
N ILE A 69 7.28 -1.36 5.90
CA ILE A 69 7.92 -0.47 4.92
C ILE A 69 6.96 0.63 4.46
N THR A 70 5.72 0.29 4.14
CA THR A 70 4.72 1.28 3.69
C THR A 70 4.43 2.34 4.75
N LEU A 71 4.56 2.00 6.03
CA LEU A 71 4.47 2.96 7.14
C LEU A 71 5.77 3.75 7.33
N ALA A 72 6.93 3.12 7.15
CA ALA A 72 8.24 3.75 7.36
C ALA A 72 8.56 4.78 6.27
N LEU A 73 8.15 4.55 5.01
CA LEU A 73 8.42 5.44 3.87
C LEU A 73 7.93 6.88 4.10
N PRO A 74 6.65 7.14 4.35
CA PRO A 74 6.16 8.51 4.55
C PRO A 74 6.70 9.16 5.82
N LEU A 75 6.97 8.39 6.86
CA LEU A 75 7.60 8.89 8.09
C LEU A 75 9.03 9.35 7.83
N PHE A 76 9.81 8.60 7.06
CA PHE A 76 11.15 8.99 6.65
C PHE A 76 11.11 10.26 5.79
N GLN A 77 10.23 10.34 4.79
CA GLN A 77 10.06 11.49 3.92
C GLN A 77 9.62 12.76 4.70
N ALA A 78 8.75 12.59 5.69
CA ALA A 78 8.34 13.66 6.61
C ALA A 78 9.45 14.12 7.57
N GLY A 79 10.61 13.44 7.58
CA GLY A 79 11.76 13.81 8.38
C GLY A 79 11.72 13.33 9.83
N PHE A 80 10.96 12.27 10.13
CA PHE A 80 10.84 11.70 11.48
C PHE A 80 12.19 11.47 12.17
N HIS A 81 13.18 10.98 11.45
CA HIS A 81 14.54 10.74 11.93
C HIS A 81 15.34 12.01 12.25
N ARG A 82 14.96 13.17 11.69
CA ARG A 82 15.61 14.48 11.92
C ARG A 82 14.94 15.30 13.01
N LEU A 83 13.64 15.11 13.21
CA LEU A 83 12.80 15.91 14.10
C LEU A 83 12.61 15.28 15.48
N ARG A 84 13.61 14.54 15.99
CA ARG A 84 13.56 13.86 17.29
C ARG A 84 12.29 13.02 17.47
N TRP A 85 11.97 12.21 16.48
CA TRP A 85 10.82 11.32 16.49
C TRP A 85 9.45 12.05 16.50
N ARG A 86 9.39 13.25 15.96
CA ARG A 86 8.14 14.00 15.76
C ARG A 86 7.99 14.35 14.28
N THR A 87 6.77 14.21 13.76
CA THR A 87 6.39 14.70 12.44
C THR A 87 5.07 15.46 12.55
N ALA A 88 4.87 16.45 11.69
CA ALA A 88 3.58 17.06 11.52
C ALA A 88 2.67 16.11 10.72
N TYR A 89 1.43 15.95 11.16
CA TYR A 89 0.46 15.05 10.51
C TYR A 89 0.25 15.39 9.05
N ASP A 90 0.11 16.66 8.71
CA ASP A 90 -0.07 17.16 7.34
C ASP A 90 1.02 16.69 6.38
N ARG A 91 2.29 16.75 6.80
CA ARG A 91 3.42 16.28 6.01
C ARG A 91 3.39 14.77 5.80
N THR A 92 3.16 14.02 6.86
CA THR A 92 3.10 12.55 6.79
C THR A 92 1.93 12.13 5.89
N HIS A 93 0.77 12.73 6.08
CA HIS A 93 -0.43 12.49 5.27
C HIS A 93 -0.19 12.81 3.79
N PHE A 94 0.44 13.94 3.48
CA PHE A 94 0.81 14.29 2.11
C PHE A 94 1.70 13.22 1.47
N HIS A 95 2.74 12.75 2.16
CA HIS A 95 3.63 11.72 1.62
C HIS A 95 2.94 10.37 1.44
N VAL A 96 2.09 9.94 2.39
CA VAL A 96 1.31 8.71 2.26
C VAL A 96 0.50 8.70 0.96
N TRP A 97 -0.26 9.77 0.70
CA TRP A 97 -1.09 9.85 -0.49
C TRP A 97 -0.28 10.03 -1.78
N THR A 98 0.78 10.82 -1.72
CA THR A 98 1.69 10.99 -2.87
C THR A 98 2.34 9.67 -3.26
N ASP A 99 2.83 8.90 -2.30
CA ASP A 99 3.45 7.60 -2.56
C ASP A 99 2.42 6.57 -3.05
N ALA A 100 1.23 6.52 -2.44
CA ALA A 100 0.17 5.62 -2.87
C ALA A 100 -0.28 5.89 -4.31
N ILE A 101 -0.52 7.16 -4.66
CA ILE A 101 -0.94 7.55 -6.00
C ILE A 101 0.18 7.34 -7.03
N SER A 102 1.42 7.69 -6.67
CA SER A 102 2.57 7.48 -7.56
C SER A 102 2.84 6.00 -7.79
N GLY A 103 2.76 5.17 -6.74
CA GLY A 103 2.90 3.72 -6.82
C GLY A 103 1.80 3.09 -7.67
N ALA A 104 0.53 3.45 -7.43
CA ALA A 104 -0.60 2.97 -8.22
C ALA A 104 -0.46 3.38 -9.70
N GLY A 105 -0.09 4.63 -9.97
CA GLY A 105 0.17 5.11 -11.33
C GLY A 105 1.30 4.35 -12.02
N ALA A 106 2.37 4.04 -11.31
CA ALA A 106 3.48 3.25 -11.83
C ALA A 106 3.05 1.79 -12.13
N LEU A 107 2.18 1.19 -11.32
CA LEU A 107 1.61 -0.14 -11.60
C LEU A 107 0.72 -0.13 -12.85
N VAL A 108 -0.12 0.89 -13.00
CA VAL A 108 -0.92 1.05 -14.24
C VAL A 108 -0.01 1.19 -15.44
N PHE A 109 1.08 1.96 -15.33
CA PHE A 109 2.04 2.12 -16.42
C PHE A 109 2.71 0.79 -16.79
N ILE A 110 3.07 -0.06 -15.82
CA ILE A 110 3.55 -1.43 -16.10
C ILE A 110 2.52 -2.20 -16.92
N GLY A 111 1.25 -2.21 -16.49
CA GLY A 111 0.18 -2.92 -17.20
C GLY A 111 0.04 -2.46 -18.65
N VAL A 112 0.04 -1.15 -18.90
CA VAL A 112 0.00 -0.58 -20.25
C VAL A 112 1.26 -0.95 -21.05
N SER A 113 2.44 -0.91 -20.42
CA SER A 113 3.69 -1.27 -21.09
C SER A 113 3.71 -2.74 -21.50
N TRP A 114 3.21 -3.64 -20.65
CA TRP A 114 3.05 -5.06 -20.99
C TRP A 114 2.04 -5.27 -22.11
N LEU A 115 0.90 -4.58 -22.08
CA LEU A 115 -0.09 -4.64 -23.16
C LEU A 115 0.54 -4.25 -24.51
N LEU A 116 1.29 -3.15 -24.54
CA LEU A 116 1.98 -2.71 -25.76
C LEU A 116 3.03 -3.70 -26.22
N LEU A 117 3.77 -4.31 -25.29
CA LEU A 117 4.80 -5.31 -25.61
C LEU A 117 4.18 -6.59 -26.20
N VAL A 118 3.07 -7.07 -25.63
CA VAL A 118 2.34 -8.22 -26.14
C VAL A 118 1.74 -7.94 -27.52
N LEU A 119 1.18 -6.75 -27.72
CA LEU A 119 0.69 -6.33 -29.04
C LEU A 119 1.83 -6.27 -30.07
N LEU A 120 3.00 -5.80 -29.65
CA LEU A 120 4.18 -5.77 -30.52
C LEU A 120 4.65 -7.18 -30.87
N ALA A 121 4.68 -8.10 -29.91
CA ALA A 121 4.99 -9.51 -30.14
C ALA A 121 4.04 -10.12 -31.17
N ALA A 122 2.73 -9.96 -30.97
CA ALA A 122 1.73 -10.47 -31.91
C ALA A 122 1.86 -9.86 -33.33
N LEU A 123 2.25 -8.59 -33.43
CA LEU A 123 2.49 -7.94 -34.73
C LEU A 123 3.71 -8.52 -35.44
N PHE A 124 4.81 -8.78 -34.72
CA PHE A 124 6.01 -9.36 -35.28
C PHE A 124 5.83 -10.86 -35.66
N SER A 125 5.13 -11.60 -34.79
CA SER A 125 4.80 -13.02 -35.08
C SER A 125 3.91 -13.18 -36.32
N ALA A 126 3.06 -12.19 -36.64
CA ALA A 126 2.27 -12.19 -37.88
C ALA A 126 3.11 -12.11 -39.18
N ILE A 127 4.39 -11.77 -39.06
CA ILE A 127 5.37 -11.72 -40.18
C ILE A 127 6.51 -12.72 -39.97
N ASP A 128 6.26 -13.81 -39.21
CA ASP A 128 7.20 -14.87 -38.87
C ASP A 128 8.48 -14.39 -38.13
N ILE A 129 8.35 -13.38 -37.29
CA ILE A 129 9.43 -12.88 -36.40
C ILE A 129 9.02 -13.09 -34.96
N ASP A 130 9.52 -14.14 -34.30
CA ASP A 130 9.13 -14.52 -32.92
C ASP A 130 10.06 -13.95 -31.82
N LEU A 131 11.05 -13.14 -32.21
CA LEU A 131 12.08 -12.62 -31.29
C LEU A 131 11.50 -11.90 -30.05
N VAL A 132 10.39 -11.16 -30.19
CA VAL A 132 9.77 -10.45 -29.06
C VAL A 132 8.99 -11.42 -28.17
N GLU A 133 8.37 -12.42 -28.76
CA GLU A 133 7.66 -13.49 -28.05
C GLU A 133 8.65 -14.32 -27.23
N ASP A 134 9.74 -14.80 -27.85
CA ASP A 134 10.82 -15.52 -27.19
C ASP A 134 11.40 -14.71 -26.00
N LEU A 135 11.54 -13.40 -26.16
CA LEU A 135 12.05 -12.52 -25.10
C LEU A 135 11.07 -12.37 -23.93
N ILE A 136 9.76 -12.32 -24.22
CA ILE A 136 8.70 -12.25 -23.19
C ILE A 136 8.66 -13.53 -22.36
N ASP A 137 8.91 -14.68 -22.96
CA ASP A 137 8.91 -15.98 -22.29
C ASP A 137 10.12 -16.16 -21.36
N GLU A 138 11.15 -15.33 -21.51
CA GLU A 138 12.31 -15.34 -20.63
C GLU A 138 11.98 -14.72 -19.27
N GLY A 139 12.01 -15.52 -18.21
CA GLY A 139 11.63 -15.07 -16.86
C GLY A 139 12.43 -13.88 -16.33
N TRP A 140 13.71 -13.77 -16.66
CA TRP A 140 14.55 -12.63 -16.26
C TRP A 140 14.11 -11.33 -16.94
N PHE A 141 13.64 -11.40 -18.18
CA PHE A 141 13.18 -10.23 -18.93
C PHE A 141 11.94 -9.63 -18.29
N GLY A 142 10.95 -10.45 -17.93
CA GLY A 142 9.71 -10.00 -17.30
C GLY A 142 9.96 -9.17 -16.05
N TRP A 143 10.84 -9.64 -15.17
CA TRP A 143 11.21 -8.90 -13.97
C TRP A 143 11.98 -7.61 -14.25
N SER A 144 12.95 -7.67 -15.17
CA SER A 144 13.77 -6.52 -15.54
C SER A 144 12.94 -5.43 -16.22
N PHE A 145 12.08 -5.80 -17.16
CA PHE A 145 11.18 -4.90 -17.87
C PHE A 145 10.18 -4.24 -16.91
N SER A 146 9.53 -5.05 -16.06
CA SER A 146 8.58 -4.51 -15.06
C SER A 146 9.27 -3.55 -14.07
N GLY A 147 10.45 -3.89 -13.60
CA GLY A 147 11.24 -3.03 -12.72
C GLY A 147 11.66 -1.72 -13.37
N ALA A 148 12.12 -1.77 -14.63
CA ALA A 148 12.49 -0.59 -15.40
C ALA A 148 11.28 0.31 -15.69
N ALA A 149 10.15 -0.27 -16.12
CA ALA A 149 8.90 0.45 -16.37
C ALA A 149 8.37 1.11 -15.07
N PHE A 150 8.39 0.38 -13.95
CA PHE A 150 8.01 0.93 -12.65
C PHE A 150 8.88 2.12 -12.26
N GLY A 151 10.20 1.96 -12.30
CA GLY A 151 11.15 2.99 -11.92
C GLY A 151 11.04 4.24 -12.78
N ALA A 152 10.89 4.07 -14.12
CA ALA A 152 10.70 5.18 -15.06
C ALA A 152 9.41 5.94 -14.76
N ALA A 153 8.28 5.23 -14.61
CA ALA A 153 6.99 5.84 -14.30
C ALA A 153 7.01 6.57 -12.96
N LEU A 154 7.56 5.94 -11.91
CA LEU A 154 7.69 6.55 -10.58
C LEU A 154 8.55 7.82 -10.63
N GLY A 155 9.67 7.80 -11.36
CA GLY A 155 10.53 8.95 -11.54
C GLY A 155 9.85 10.12 -12.24
N VAL A 156 9.03 9.85 -13.27
CA VAL A 156 8.23 10.88 -13.95
C VAL A 156 7.13 11.42 -13.05
N LEU A 157 6.34 10.54 -12.42
CA LEU A 157 5.21 10.93 -11.57
C LEU A 157 5.66 11.79 -10.38
N ARG A 158 6.74 11.42 -9.71
CA ARG A 158 7.26 12.18 -8.58
C ARG A 158 7.78 13.57 -8.94
N ASN A 159 8.17 13.80 -10.19
CA ASN A 159 8.53 15.13 -10.68
C ASN A 159 7.31 16.00 -11.03
N GLN A 160 6.09 15.42 -11.08
CA GLN A 160 4.85 16.09 -11.45
C GLN A 160 3.93 16.31 -10.23
N LEU A 161 4.46 16.86 -9.14
CA LEU A 161 3.73 17.07 -7.87
C LEU A 161 2.39 17.82 -8.05
N LYS A 162 2.29 18.74 -9.00
CA LYS A 162 1.04 19.47 -9.26
C LYS A 162 -0.06 18.54 -9.78
N ILE A 163 0.28 17.62 -10.68
CA ILE A 163 -0.67 16.64 -11.24
C ILE A 163 -1.09 15.67 -10.13
N ILE A 164 -0.12 15.18 -9.34
CA ILE A 164 -0.39 14.29 -8.21
C ILE A 164 -1.31 14.96 -7.19
N GLY A 165 -1.09 16.22 -6.85
CA GLY A 165 -1.95 16.96 -5.90
C GLY A 165 -3.39 17.09 -6.41
N THR A 166 -3.59 17.31 -7.70
CA THR A 166 -4.93 17.33 -8.31
C THR A 166 -5.58 15.95 -8.26
N LEU A 167 -4.85 14.90 -8.63
CA LEU A 167 -5.32 13.52 -8.59
C LEU A 167 -5.64 13.08 -7.15
N GLN A 168 -4.79 13.42 -6.20
CA GLN A 168 -5.03 13.20 -4.77
C GLN A 168 -6.36 13.83 -4.33
N SER A 169 -6.64 15.07 -4.73
CA SER A 169 -7.89 15.76 -4.38
C SER A 169 -9.12 15.03 -4.93
N VAL A 170 -9.04 14.50 -6.16
CA VAL A 170 -10.12 13.72 -6.77
C VAL A 170 -10.32 12.40 -6.03
N VAL A 171 -9.25 11.66 -5.74
CA VAL A 171 -9.32 10.40 -4.99
C VAL A 171 -9.92 10.62 -3.60
N MET A 172 -9.48 11.65 -2.89
CA MET A 172 -10.03 11.99 -1.58
C MET A 172 -11.51 12.39 -1.65
N LEU A 173 -11.93 13.08 -2.70
CA LEU A 173 -13.34 13.40 -2.91
C LEU A 173 -14.18 12.12 -3.07
N VAL A 174 -13.75 11.19 -3.92
CA VAL A 174 -14.44 9.90 -4.14
C VAL A 174 -14.51 9.11 -2.84
N PHE A 175 -13.41 8.99 -2.11
CA PHE A 175 -13.38 8.28 -0.82
C PHE A 175 -14.27 8.95 0.23
N SER A 176 -14.34 10.28 0.25
CA SER A 176 -15.25 11.00 1.14
C SER A 176 -16.72 10.69 0.86
N ILE A 177 -17.08 10.53 -0.41
CA ILE A 177 -18.46 10.13 -0.79
C ILE A 177 -18.76 8.70 -0.33
N ILE A 178 -17.80 7.77 -0.50
CA ILE A 178 -17.94 6.36 -0.11
C ILE A 178 -17.98 6.22 1.43
N ALA A 179 -17.35 7.12 2.17
CA ALA A 179 -17.30 7.08 3.63
C ALA A 179 -18.70 7.14 4.27
N VAL A 180 -19.65 7.86 3.66
CA VAL A 180 -21.01 8.01 4.22
C VAL A 180 -21.79 6.69 4.23
N PRO A 181 -21.97 5.98 3.09
CA PRO A 181 -22.69 4.70 3.09
C PRO A 181 -21.97 3.64 3.93
N LEU A 182 -20.64 3.61 3.94
CA LEU A 182 -19.91 2.66 4.78
C LEU A 182 -20.11 2.96 6.28
N ALA A 183 -20.12 4.21 6.69
CA ALA A 183 -20.39 4.60 8.09
C ALA A 183 -21.77 4.15 8.53
N VAL A 184 -22.80 4.33 7.68
CA VAL A 184 -24.17 3.89 7.96
C VAL A 184 -24.21 2.35 8.05
N ALA A 185 -23.63 1.65 7.09
CA ALA A 185 -23.59 0.19 7.09
C ALA A 185 -22.89 -0.37 8.34
N LEU A 186 -21.76 0.22 8.75
CA LEU A 186 -21.03 -0.18 9.97
C LEU A 186 -21.82 0.12 11.25
N ALA A 187 -22.50 1.25 11.33
CA ALA A 187 -23.36 1.55 12.48
C ALA A 187 -24.48 0.50 12.62
N ILE A 188 -25.16 0.16 11.52
CA ILE A 188 -26.19 -0.88 11.49
C ILE A 188 -25.60 -2.23 11.88
N PHE A 189 -24.45 -2.60 11.30
CA PHE A 189 -23.76 -3.85 11.60
C PHE A 189 -23.41 -3.97 13.08
N LEU A 190 -22.78 -2.96 13.68
CA LEU A 190 -22.41 -2.99 15.09
C LEU A 190 -23.64 -3.04 16.01
N LEU A 191 -24.72 -2.35 15.67
CA LEU A 191 -25.98 -2.44 16.40
C LEU A 191 -26.62 -3.82 16.29
N ALA A 192 -26.57 -4.45 15.10
CA ALA A 192 -27.05 -5.80 14.90
C ALA A 192 -26.24 -6.82 15.71
N VAL A 193 -24.92 -6.72 15.74
CA VAL A 193 -24.05 -7.58 16.57
C VAL A 193 -24.36 -7.41 18.05
N LEU A 194 -24.59 -6.19 18.52
CA LEU A 194 -24.98 -5.92 19.91
C LEU A 194 -26.34 -6.55 20.26
N ALA A 195 -27.32 -6.52 19.34
CA ALA A 195 -28.66 -7.04 19.56
C ALA A 195 -28.73 -8.58 19.46
N SER A 196 -28.02 -9.18 18.50
CA SER A 196 -28.11 -10.60 18.17
C SER A 196 -27.00 -11.46 18.79
N GLY A 197 -25.97 -10.82 19.34
CA GLY A 197 -24.79 -11.50 19.90
C GLY A 197 -23.75 -11.87 18.83
N ILE A 198 -22.54 -12.15 19.31
CA ILE A 198 -21.35 -12.41 18.46
C ILE A 198 -21.50 -13.75 17.70
N ALA A 199 -22.23 -14.73 18.24
CA ALA A 199 -22.38 -16.05 17.65
C ALA A 199 -22.99 -16.01 16.23
N VAL A 200 -23.84 -15.04 15.94
CA VAL A 200 -24.43 -14.87 14.61
C VAL A 200 -23.36 -14.55 13.56
N LEU A 201 -22.36 -13.74 13.93
CA LEU A 201 -21.26 -13.37 13.04
C LEU A 201 -20.40 -14.59 12.68
N TRP A 202 -20.11 -15.45 13.66
CA TRP A 202 -19.29 -16.66 13.46
C TRP A 202 -19.98 -17.71 12.60
N ASN A 203 -21.30 -17.75 12.65
CA ASN A 203 -22.09 -18.66 11.81
C ASN A 203 -22.37 -18.13 10.40
N ALA A 204 -22.25 -16.82 10.20
CA ALA A 204 -22.57 -16.18 8.93
C ALA A 204 -21.42 -16.16 7.91
N THR A 205 -20.18 -16.37 8.35
CA THR A 205 -19.00 -16.30 7.47
C THR A 205 -17.91 -17.28 7.89
N GLU A 206 -17.27 -17.93 6.90
CA GLU A 206 -16.17 -18.87 7.12
C GLU A 206 -14.87 -18.17 7.57
N SER A 207 -14.75 -16.88 7.31
CA SER A 207 -13.52 -16.11 7.56
C SER A 207 -13.82 -14.72 8.17
N PRO A 208 -14.32 -14.65 9.42
CA PRO A 208 -14.71 -13.39 10.05
C PRO A 208 -13.52 -12.45 10.30
N THR A 209 -12.37 -12.97 10.70
CA THR A 209 -11.18 -12.16 11.03
C THR A 209 -10.66 -11.34 9.84
N PRO A 210 -10.36 -11.92 8.66
CA PRO A 210 -9.92 -11.15 7.50
C PRO A 210 -10.96 -10.12 7.04
N LEU A 211 -12.25 -10.46 7.11
CA LEU A 211 -13.34 -9.55 6.75
C LEU A 211 -13.35 -8.33 7.67
N LEU A 212 -13.38 -8.54 8.98
CA LEU A 212 -13.42 -7.47 9.98
C LEU A 212 -12.17 -6.57 9.90
N LEU A 213 -11.00 -7.15 9.73
CA LEU A 213 -9.75 -6.39 9.57
C LEU A 213 -9.76 -5.59 8.27
N SER A 214 -10.23 -6.15 7.15
CA SER A 214 -10.34 -5.44 5.88
C SER A 214 -11.28 -4.24 5.98
N VAL A 215 -12.40 -4.40 6.66
CA VAL A 215 -13.36 -3.32 6.89
C VAL A 215 -12.78 -2.26 7.84
N ALA A 216 -12.03 -2.64 8.87
CA ALA A 216 -11.36 -1.70 9.76
C ALA A 216 -10.29 -0.88 9.01
N VAL A 217 -9.50 -1.52 8.14
CA VAL A 217 -8.50 -0.85 7.28
C VAL A 217 -9.20 0.10 6.29
N ALA A 218 -10.28 -0.34 5.63
CA ALA A 218 -11.05 0.53 4.74
C ALA A 218 -11.61 1.74 5.49
N GLY A 219 -12.19 1.53 6.68
CA GLY A 219 -12.65 2.60 7.56
C GLY A 219 -11.55 3.60 7.91
N PHE A 220 -10.37 3.11 8.26
CA PHE A 220 -9.20 3.94 8.55
C PHE A 220 -8.77 4.80 7.34
N VAL A 221 -8.69 4.21 6.14
CA VAL A 221 -8.35 4.93 4.91
C VAL A 221 -9.39 6.01 4.61
N LEU A 222 -10.68 5.69 4.74
CA LEU A 222 -11.77 6.64 4.47
C LEU A 222 -11.83 7.78 5.51
N VAL A 223 -11.56 7.50 6.79
CA VAL A 223 -11.41 8.56 7.80
C VAL A 223 -10.31 9.52 7.41
N ASN A 224 -9.14 9.01 7.02
CA ASN A 224 -8.02 9.86 6.59
C ASN A 224 -8.35 10.68 5.33
N ALA A 225 -9.15 10.13 4.41
CA ALA A 225 -9.59 10.86 3.22
C ALA A 225 -10.57 12.00 3.55
N VAL A 226 -11.43 11.82 4.55
CA VAL A 226 -12.39 12.86 5.00
C VAL A 226 -11.70 13.95 5.82
N VAL A 227 -10.78 13.56 6.72
CA VAL A 227 -10.06 14.49 7.61
C VAL A 227 -9.05 15.34 6.85
N ARG A 228 -8.49 14.83 5.74
CA ARG A 228 -7.50 15.51 4.88
C ARG A 228 -6.32 16.08 5.69
N ASN A 229 -5.90 17.32 5.35
CA ASN A 229 -4.73 17.99 5.93
C ASN A 229 -5.03 18.70 7.28
N ALA A 230 -5.76 18.07 8.21
CA ALA A 230 -6.06 18.63 9.52
C ALA A 230 -6.97 19.89 9.51
N ASP A 231 -6.78 20.80 10.46
CA ASP A 231 -7.73 21.86 10.82
C ASP A 231 -8.12 22.84 9.68
N HIS A 232 -7.32 22.93 8.62
CA HIS A 232 -7.52 23.89 7.53
C HIS A 232 -8.37 23.35 6.36
N GLU A 233 -8.54 22.04 6.26
CA GLU A 233 -9.24 21.39 5.12
C GLU A 233 -10.30 20.37 5.53
N VAL A 234 -10.69 20.34 6.81
CA VAL A 234 -11.80 19.50 7.25
C VAL A 234 -13.05 19.88 6.47
N SER A 235 -13.69 18.90 5.85
CA SER A 235 -14.92 19.13 5.10
C SER A 235 -15.95 19.90 5.94
N GLY A 236 -16.43 21.03 5.43
CA GLY A 236 -17.52 21.81 6.05
C GLY A 236 -18.86 21.04 6.08
N ASN A 237 -18.94 19.91 5.40
CA ASN A 237 -20.13 19.06 5.34
C ASN A 237 -20.31 18.25 6.63
N ARG A 238 -21.41 18.51 7.33
CA ARG A 238 -21.75 17.82 8.59
C ARG A 238 -21.85 16.30 8.40
N ALA A 239 -22.43 15.83 7.30
CA ALA A 239 -22.58 14.40 7.04
C ALA A 239 -21.22 13.70 6.94
N LEU A 240 -20.25 14.31 6.26
CA LEU A 240 -18.90 13.74 6.15
C LEU A 240 -18.17 13.69 7.51
N ARG A 241 -18.34 14.71 8.34
CA ARG A 241 -17.74 14.71 9.69
C ARG A 241 -18.36 13.63 10.58
N TRP A 242 -19.67 13.46 10.53
CA TRP A 242 -20.35 12.37 11.25
C TRP A 242 -19.92 10.99 10.72
N ALA A 243 -19.83 10.84 9.41
CA ALA A 243 -19.32 9.59 8.82
C ALA A 243 -17.90 9.27 9.30
N ALA A 244 -17.00 10.24 9.28
CA ALA A 244 -15.63 10.05 9.77
C ALA A 244 -15.60 9.69 11.27
N LEU A 245 -16.43 10.31 12.11
CA LEU A 245 -16.54 9.98 13.53
C LEU A 245 -17.03 8.56 13.75
N VAL A 246 -18.09 8.14 13.05
CA VAL A 246 -18.65 6.79 13.15
C VAL A 246 -17.63 5.76 12.69
N LEU A 247 -16.96 5.98 11.56
CA LEU A 247 -15.90 5.10 11.07
C LEU A 247 -14.75 4.99 12.06
N ALA A 248 -14.26 6.12 12.60
CA ALA A 248 -13.17 6.13 13.57
C ALA A 248 -13.53 5.36 14.86
N LEU A 249 -14.74 5.55 15.37
CA LEU A 249 -15.23 4.82 16.55
C LEU A 249 -15.45 3.34 16.27
N ALA A 250 -15.80 2.96 15.04
CA ALA A 250 -16.03 1.57 14.66
C ALA A 250 -14.75 0.75 14.54
N ILE A 251 -13.59 1.35 14.28
CA ILE A 251 -12.30 0.64 14.10
C ILE A 251 -11.96 -0.20 15.33
N PHE A 252 -12.13 0.36 16.54
CA PHE A 252 -11.77 -0.34 17.76
C PHE A 252 -12.65 -1.57 18.03
N PRO A 253 -14.00 -1.49 18.02
CA PRO A 253 -14.85 -2.68 18.14
C PRO A 253 -14.60 -3.73 17.07
N LEU A 254 -14.37 -3.33 15.81
CA LEU A 254 -14.04 -4.26 14.73
C LEU A 254 -12.73 -5.02 14.99
N ALA A 255 -11.70 -4.32 15.46
CA ALA A 255 -10.43 -4.95 15.83
C ALA A 255 -10.57 -5.92 17.01
N LEU A 256 -11.39 -5.58 18.01
CA LEU A 256 -11.69 -6.48 19.12
C LEU A 256 -12.47 -7.72 18.68
N LEU A 257 -13.47 -7.56 17.82
CA LEU A 257 -14.22 -8.68 17.24
C LEU A 257 -13.29 -9.57 16.41
N ALA A 258 -12.41 -9.00 15.60
CA ALA A 258 -11.41 -9.75 14.85
C ALA A 258 -10.45 -10.54 15.76
N ALA A 259 -10.01 -9.94 16.86
CA ALA A 259 -9.15 -10.60 17.83
C ALA A 259 -9.85 -11.72 18.64
N SER A 260 -11.17 -11.63 18.80
CA SER A 260 -11.96 -12.67 19.49
C SER A 260 -12.32 -13.85 18.61
N SER A 261 -12.03 -13.80 17.32
CA SER A 261 -12.29 -14.86 16.32
C SER A 261 -11.07 -15.74 16.05
N THR A 262 -9.94 -15.44 16.65
CA THR A 262 -8.71 -16.24 16.60
C THR A 262 -8.58 -17.11 17.84
#